data_894411f0b7ac40951596ba4968062e51
#
_entry.id   894411f0b7ac40951596ba4968062e51
#
_cell.length_a   1.000
_cell.length_b   1.000
_cell.length_c   1.000
_cell.angle_alpha   90.00
_cell.angle_beta   90.00
_cell.angle_gamma   90.00
#
_symmetry.space_group_name_H-M   'P 1'
#
loop_
_entity.id
_entity.type
_entity.pdbx_description
1 polymer ?
#
loop_
_entity_poly.entity_id
_entity_poly.type
_entity_poly.pdbx_seq_one_letter_code
_entity_poly.pdbx_strand_id
1 'polypeptide(L)'
;MAESSKLTLTHSPFRFKWNQRYMKLAQEVSTWSKDPSTKVGAVAIGDKGQVLAQGYNGFPRGVRDVEKRLKDRDQKYKMMVHAEMNCIYNATYNGTSLDGAELYVYGLPVCSECAKGIIQVGIKKVIMQETRI
;
A
#
# COMPACT_ATOMS: atom_id res chain seq x y z
N MET A 1 7.28 -6.49 -12.04
CA MET A 1 7.38 -5.07 -12.11
C MET A 1 6.04 -4.43 -11.77
N ALA A 2 6.08 -3.27 -11.21
CA ALA A 2 4.86 -2.58 -10.84
C ALA A 2 4.11 -2.12 -12.07
N GLU A 3 2.82 -2.31 -12.10
CA GLU A 3 1.98 -1.79 -13.16
C GLU A 3 0.62 -1.40 -12.61
N SER A 4 0.14 -0.28 -13.07
CA SER A 4 -1.20 0.16 -12.79
C SER A 4 -2.17 -0.69 -13.61
N SER A 5 -3.29 -1.08 -13.03
CA SER A 5 -4.15 -2.00 -13.73
C SER A 5 -5.62 -1.72 -13.62
N LYS A 6 -6.20 -1.34 -14.74
CA LYS A 6 -7.61 -1.55 -14.97
C LYS A 6 -7.84 -2.78 -15.83
N LEU A 7 -6.79 -3.32 -16.38
CA LEU A 7 -6.90 -4.41 -17.31
C LEU A 7 -7.55 -5.65 -16.73
N THR A 8 -7.54 -5.72 -15.42
CA THR A 8 -8.27 -6.76 -14.73
C THR A 8 -9.73 -6.77 -15.08
N LEU A 9 -10.23 -5.65 -15.56
CA LEU A 9 -11.62 -5.55 -15.98
C LEU A 9 -11.91 -6.40 -17.20
N THR A 10 -10.88 -6.75 -17.96
CA THR A 10 -11.04 -7.58 -19.14
C THR A 10 -10.94 -9.06 -18.81
N HIS A 11 -10.69 -9.40 -17.56
CA HIS A 11 -10.62 -10.78 -17.12
C HIS A 11 -11.99 -11.30 -16.72
N SER A 12 -12.02 -12.50 -16.18
CA SER A 12 -13.27 -13.13 -15.77
C SER A 12 -13.99 -12.29 -14.71
N PRO A 13 -15.33 -12.44 -14.60
CA PRO A 13 -16.08 -11.79 -13.52
C PRO A 13 -15.54 -12.16 -12.13
N PHE A 14 -15.02 -13.38 -11.99
CA PHE A 14 -14.40 -13.82 -10.74
C PHE A 14 -13.22 -12.94 -10.37
N ARG A 15 -12.31 -12.71 -11.33
CA ARG A 15 -11.13 -11.89 -11.10
C ARG A 15 -11.50 -10.45 -10.76
N PHE A 16 -12.46 -9.89 -11.48
CA PHE A 16 -12.92 -8.52 -11.25
C PHE A 16 -13.48 -8.36 -9.84
N LYS A 17 -14.30 -9.30 -9.41
CA LYS A 17 -14.90 -9.27 -8.08
C LYS A 17 -13.85 -9.25 -6.98
N TRP A 18 -12.82 -10.09 -7.09
CA TRP A 18 -11.77 -10.16 -6.08
C TRP A 18 -10.88 -8.92 -6.09
N ASN A 19 -10.61 -8.36 -7.27
CA ASN A 19 -9.86 -7.10 -7.34
C ASN A 19 -10.59 -5.98 -6.61
N GLN A 20 -11.91 -5.92 -6.73
CA GLN A 20 -12.70 -4.94 -6.00
C GLN A 20 -12.64 -5.17 -4.50
N ARG A 21 -12.71 -6.42 -4.07
CA ARG A 21 -12.65 -6.75 -2.64
C ARG A 21 -11.32 -6.36 -2.04
N TYR A 22 -10.23 -6.68 -2.71
CA TYR A 22 -8.90 -6.33 -2.21
C TYR A 22 -8.68 -4.81 -2.22
N MET A 23 -9.21 -4.13 -3.21
CA MET A 23 -9.11 -2.68 -3.23
C MET A 23 -9.92 -2.04 -2.11
N LYS A 24 -11.09 -2.59 -1.79
CA LYS A 24 -11.86 -2.13 -0.63
C LYS A 24 -11.12 -2.38 0.68
N LEU A 25 -10.38 -3.47 0.76
CA LEU A 25 -9.56 -3.73 1.93
C LEU A 25 -8.45 -2.68 2.05
N ALA A 26 -7.79 -2.37 0.93
CA ALA A 26 -6.77 -1.31 0.94
C ALA A 26 -7.38 0.04 1.32
N GLN A 27 -8.59 0.32 0.87
CA GLN A 27 -9.32 1.53 1.25
C GLN A 27 -9.56 1.58 2.76
N GLU A 28 -10.01 0.47 3.34
CA GLU A 28 -10.21 0.40 4.78
C GLU A 28 -8.91 0.66 5.53
N VAL A 29 -7.83 0.02 5.11
CA VAL A 29 -6.52 0.20 5.73
C VAL A 29 -6.08 1.67 5.63
N SER A 30 -6.39 2.34 4.54
CA SER A 30 -6.03 3.75 4.38
C SER A 30 -6.64 4.63 5.46
N THR A 31 -7.83 4.27 5.95
CA THR A 31 -8.51 5.06 6.98
C THR A 31 -7.78 5.01 8.33
N TRP A 32 -6.85 4.09 8.51
CA TRP A 32 -6.07 3.99 9.74
C TRP A 32 -4.97 5.03 9.81
N SER A 33 -4.62 5.66 8.70
CA SER A 33 -3.61 6.70 8.67
C SER A 33 -4.08 7.94 9.44
N LYS A 34 -3.17 8.52 10.21
CA LYS A 34 -3.42 9.76 10.96
C LYS A 34 -3.02 11.00 10.17
N ASP A 35 -2.54 10.83 8.95
CA ASP A 35 -2.18 11.95 8.10
C ASP A 35 -3.42 12.79 7.80
N PRO A 36 -3.43 14.07 8.14
CA PRO A 36 -4.61 14.90 7.93
C PRO A 36 -4.87 15.27 6.47
N SER A 37 -3.86 15.17 5.62
CA SER A 37 -4.01 15.60 4.23
C SER A 37 -4.18 14.44 3.25
N THR A 38 -3.50 13.31 3.47
CA THR A 38 -3.49 12.21 2.52
C THR A 38 -3.44 10.89 3.24
N LYS A 39 -4.35 9.98 2.90
CA LYS A 39 -4.42 8.66 3.50
C LYS A 39 -4.29 7.62 2.41
N VAL A 40 -3.31 6.74 2.56
CA VAL A 40 -3.02 5.68 1.59
C VAL A 40 -2.99 4.36 2.31
N GLY A 41 -3.53 3.32 1.68
CA GLY A 41 -3.49 1.97 2.19
C GLY A 41 -2.96 1.01 1.16
N ALA A 42 -2.25 -0.01 1.61
CA ALA A 42 -1.69 -1.03 0.73
C ALA A 42 -1.91 -2.40 1.35
N VAL A 43 -2.30 -3.37 0.52
CA VAL A 43 -2.43 -4.76 0.94
C VAL A 43 -1.74 -5.66 -0.07
N ALA A 44 -0.98 -6.62 0.41
CA ALA A 44 -0.28 -7.59 -0.42
C ALA A 44 -1.04 -8.91 -0.39
N ILE A 45 -1.31 -9.44 -1.57
CA ILE A 45 -2.12 -10.64 -1.74
C ILE A 45 -1.25 -11.73 -2.36
N GLY A 46 -1.23 -12.89 -1.75
CA GLY A 46 -0.47 -14.02 -2.24
C GLY A 46 -1.15 -14.73 -3.40
N ASP A 47 -0.44 -15.71 -3.95
CA ASP A 47 -0.88 -16.42 -5.15
C ASP A 47 -2.11 -17.30 -4.91
N LYS A 48 -2.47 -17.54 -3.66
CA LYS A 48 -3.68 -18.28 -3.31
C LYS A 48 -4.79 -17.37 -2.81
N GLY A 49 -4.67 -16.06 -3.02
CA GLY A 49 -5.67 -15.10 -2.60
C GLY A 49 -5.58 -14.71 -1.13
N GLN A 50 -4.58 -15.18 -0.41
CA GLN A 50 -4.42 -14.86 1.01
C GLN A 50 -3.81 -13.47 1.20
N VAL A 51 -4.26 -12.78 2.24
CA VAL A 51 -3.69 -11.50 2.62
C VAL A 51 -2.37 -11.75 3.34
N LEU A 52 -1.28 -11.28 2.78
CA LEU A 52 0.06 -11.48 3.33
C LEU A 52 0.48 -10.39 4.28
N ALA A 53 0.13 -9.15 3.98
CA ALA A 53 0.51 -7.99 4.77
C ALA A 53 -0.32 -6.80 4.37
N GLN A 54 -0.34 -5.79 5.24
CA GLN A 54 -0.98 -4.51 4.94
C GLN A 54 -0.13 -3.39 5.52
N GLY A 55 -0.34 -2.17 5.03
CA GLY A 55 0.33 -1.00 5.52
C GLY A 55 -0.42 0.26 5.15
N TYR A 56 -0.25 1.30 5.97
CA TYR A 56 -0.79 2.62 5.70
C TYR A 56 0.31 3.64 5.96
N ASN A 57 0.16 4.84 5.40
CA ASN A 57 1.18 5.85 5.58
C ASN A 57 1.16 6.39 7.00
N GLY A 58 2.34 6.47 7.60
CA GLY A 58 2.47 6.91 8.99
C GLY A 58 3.92 7.01 9.40
N PHE A 59 4.12 7.52 10.62
CA PHE A 59 5.45 7.61 11.20
C PHE A 59 5.93 6.23 11.67
N PRO A 60 7.23 6.04 11.78
CA PRO A 60 7.76 4.77 12.29
C PRO A 60 7.22 4.46 13.68
N ARG A 61 7.22 3.17 14.02
CA ARG A 61 6.81 2.73 15.36
C ARG A 61 7.64 3.46 16.42
N GLY A 62 6.97 3.92 17.48
CA GLY A 62 7.63 4.63 18.55
C GLY A 62 7.79 6.13 18.32
N VAL A 63 7.56 6.62 17.12
CA VAL A 63 7.53 8.05 16.85
C VAL A 63 6.12 8.55 17.07
N ARG A 64 5.97 9.57 17.94
CA ARG A 64 4.65 10.05 18.32
C ARG A 64 3.98 10.79 17.17
N ASP A 65 2.71 10.46 16.95
CA ASP A 65 1.87 11.08 15.91
C ASP A 65 1.28 12.39 16.42
N VAL A 66 2.14 13.31 16.85
CA VAL A 66 1.64 14.59 17.36
C VAL A 66 1.27 15.50 16.18
N GLU A 67 0.21 16.29 16.38
CA GLU A 67 -0.33 17.15 15.34
C GLU A 67 0.72 18.08 14.75
N LYS A 68 1.59 18.63 15.60
CA LYS A 68 2.65 19.51 15.16
C LYS A 68 3.54 18.86 14.10
N ARG A 69 3.91 17.59 14.31
CA ARG A 69 4.76 16.86 13.36
C ARG A 69 4.01 16.54 12.08
N LEU A 70 2.73 16.23 12.20
CA LEU A 70 1.91 15.90 11.04
C LEU A 70 1.62 17.11 10.16
N LYS A 71 1.63 18.30 10.76
CA LYS A 71 1.38 19.56 10.03
C LYS A 71 2.64 20.28 9.61
N ASP A 72 3.77 20.00 10.24
CA ASP A 72 5.06 20.57 9.84
C ASP A 72 5.58 19.78 8.65
N ARG A 73 5.57 20.42 7.49
CA ARG A 73 5.89 19.76 6.24
C ARG A 73 7.27 19.11 6.25
N ASP A 74 8.27 19.79 6.77
CA ASP A 74 9.63 19.27 6.80
C ASP A 74 9.75 18.05 7.69
N GLN A 75 9.18 18.11 8.91
CA GLN A 75 9.20 16.98 9.83
C GLN A 75 8.39 15.82 9.27
N LYS A 76 7.22 16.12 8.70
CA LYS A 76 6.35 15.11 8.13
C LYS A 76 7.06 14.32 7.04
N TYR A 77 7.70 15.02 6.09
CA TYR A 77 8.37 14.35 4.99
C TYR A 77 9.56 13.50 5.44
N LYS A 78 10.27 13.94 6.48
CA LYS A 78 11.41 13.18 6.99
C LYS A 78 10.99 11.92 7.72
N MET A 79 9.83 11.93 8.36
CA MET A 79 9.41 10.82 9.22
C MET A 79 8.33 9.93 8.61
N MET A 80 7.66 10.39 7.55
CA MET A 80 6.55 9.64 6.99
C MET A 80 7.06 8.44 6.21
N VAL A 81 6.55 7.25 6.54
CA VAL A 81 6.78 6.04 5.78
C VAL A 81 5.55 5.80 4.93
N HIS A 82 5.74 5.59 3.63
CA HIS A 82 4.63 5.39 2.71
C HIS A 82 3.96 4.04 2.96
N ALA A 83 2.69 3.96 2.59
CA ALA A 83 1.87 2.77 2.83
C ALA A 83 2.49 1.51 2.22
N GLU A 84 3.01 1.62 1.00
CA GLU A 84 3.61 0.49 0.30
C GLU A 84 4.82 -0.05 1.05
N MET A 85 5.69 0.86 1.51
CA MET A 85 6.86 0.46 2.27
C MET A 85 6.47 -0.09 3.65
N ASN A 86 5.46 0.47 4.28
CA ASN A 86 4.97 -0.08 5.55
C ASN A 86 4.40 -1.49 5.35
N CYS A 87 3.75 -1.74 4.23
CA CYS A 87 3.29 -3.09 3.90
C CYS A 87 4.47 -4.06 3.81
N ILE A 88 5.53 -3.65 3.11
CA ILE A 88 6.75 -4.46 2.97
C ILE A 88 7.41 -4.68 4.33
N TYR A 89 7.54 -3.64 5.14
CA TYR A 89 8.16 -3.76 6.46
C TYR A 89 7.33 -4.65 7.38
N ASN A 90 6.00 -4.56 7.32
CA ASN A 90 5.15 -5.43 8.11
C ASN A 90 5.31 -6.89 7.71
N ALA A 91 5.41 -7.16 6.42
CA ALA A 91 5.69 -8.51 5.94
C ALA A 91 7.04 -9.02 6.46
N THR A 92 8.07 -8.18 6.36
CA THR A 92 9.40 -8.53 6.88
C THR A 92 9.36 -8.80 8.37
N TYR A 93 8.66 -7.95 9.10
CA TYR A 93 8.55 -8.08 10.56
C TYR A 93 7.91 -9.41 10.96
N ASN A 94 6.98 -9.90 10.14
CA ASN A 94 6.29 -11.16 10.38
C ASN A 94 6.98 -12.36 9.73
N GLY A 95 8.10 -12.16 9.04
CA GLY A 95 8.79 -13.23 8.34
C GLY A 95 8.03 -13.77 7.13
N THR A 96 7.22 -12.93 6.50
CA THR A 96 6.39 -13.31 5.37
C THR A 96 7.01 -12.84 4.07
N SER A 97 7.25 -13.74 3.13
CA SER A 97 7.75 -13.38 1.81
C SER A 97 6.65 -12.76 0.97
N LEU A 98 7.00 -11.71 0.24
CA LEU A 98 6.10 -11.08 -0.73
C LEU A 98 6.43 -11.48 -2.17
N ASP A 99 7.33 -12.44 -2.35
CA ASP A 99 7.70 -12.89 -3.69
C ASP A 99 6.49 -13.43 -4.42
N GLY A 100 6.25 -12.91 -5.63
CA GLY A 100 5.10 -13.32 -6.44
C GLY A 100 3.76 -12.72 -6.03
N ALA A 101 3.75 -11.85 -5.01
CA ALA A 101 2.51 -11.24 -4.54
C ALA A 101 2.00 -10.17 -5.49
N GLU A 102 0.71 -9.84 -5.35
CA GLU A 102 0.11 -8.66 -5.96
C GLU A 102 -0.13 -7.62 -4.87
N LEU A 103 0.11 -6.36 -5.18
CA LEU A 103 -0.05 -5.27 -4.23
C LEU A 103 -1.18 -4.36 -4.66
N TYR A 104 -2.15 -4.17 -3.78
CA TYR A 104 -3.27 -3.25 -4.01
C TYR A 104 -3.01 -1.98 -3.22
N VAL A 105 -3.05 -0.84 -3.91
CA VAL A 105 -2.74 0.46 -3.30
C VAL A 105 -3.92 1.40 -3.54
N TYR A 106 -4.44 1.94 -2.46
CA TYR A 106 -5.56 2.89 -2.51
C TYR A 106 -5.10 4.25 -1.99
N GLY A 107 -5.34 5.28 -2.79
CA GLY A 107 -5.09 6.67 -2.39
C GLY A 107 -4.27 7.45 -3.38
N LEU A 108 -2.98 7.19 -3.44
CA LEU A 108 -2.07 7.87 -4.34
C LEU A 108 -1.32 6.86 -5.21
N PRO A 109 -0.83 7.30 -6.38
CA PRO A 109 0.04 6.46 -7.19
C PRO A 109 1.32 6.10 -6.45
N VAL A 110 1.89 4.96 -6.80
CA VAL A 110 3.15 4.51 -6.24
C VAL A 110 4.28 5.44 -6.70
N CYS A 111 5.06 5.95 -5.76
CA CYS A 111 6.21 6.79 -6.10
C CYS A 111 7.40 5.93 -6.51
N SER A 112 8.42 6.58 -7.11
CA SER A 112 9.57 5.86 -7.62
C SER A 112 10.36 5.15 -6.52
N GLU A 113 10.45 5.73 -5.34
CA GLU A 113 11.16 5.09 -4.22
C GLU A 113 10.46 3.82 -3.76
N CYS A 114 9.13 3.88 -3.64
CA CYS A 114 8.37 2.69 -3.29
C CYS A 114 8.43 1.63 -4.36
N ALA A 115 8.41 2.04 -5.63
CA ALA A 115 8.49 1.10 -6.74
C ALA A 115 9.77 0.26 -6.70
N LYS A 116 10.89 0.86 -6.32
CA LYS A 116 12.13 0.12 -6.18
C LYS A 116 12.01 -0.99 -5.13
N GLY A 117 11.45 -0.64 -3.98
CA GLY A 117 11.24 -1.63 -2.91
C GLY A 117 10.29 -2.74 -3.33
N ILE A 118 9.21 -2.37 -4.02
CA ILE A 118 8.22 -3.32 -4.51
C ILE A 118 8.88 -4.34 -5.46
N ILE A 119 9.72 -3.86 -6.36
CA ILE A 119 10.45 -4.73 -7.29
C ILE A 119 11.41 -5.64 -6.54
N GLN A 120 12.16 -5.08 -5.61
CA GLN A 120 13.20 -5.82 -4.90
C GLN A 120 12.66 -6.97 -4.06
N VAL A 121 11.44 -6.85 -3.54
CA VAL A 121 10.85 -7.93 -2.74
C VAL A 121 10.08 -8.95 -3.58
N GLY A 122 10.05 -8.78 -4.89
CA GLY A 122 9.46 -9.77 -5.79
C GLY A 122 7.98 -9.64 -6.05
N ILE A 123 7.37 -8.52 -5.69
CA ILE A 123 5.96 -8.27 -6.01
C ILE A 123 5.84 -8.20 -7.53
N LYS A 124 4.92 -8.98 -8.10
CA LYS A 124 4.82 -9.11 -9.55
C LYS A 124 3.87 -8.14 -10.20
N LYS A 125 2.97 -7.52 -9.44
CA LYS A 125 1.93 -6.68 -10.02
C LYS A 125 1.43 -5.70 -8.98
N VAL A 126 1.14 -4.46 -9.41
CA VAL A 126 0.53 -3.45 -8.56
C VAL A 126 -0.77 -3.00 -9.20
N ILE A 127 -1.83 -3.00 -8.42
CA ILE A 127 -3.13 -2.49 -8.82
C ILE A 127 -3.40 -1.26 -7.97
N MET A 128 -3.63 -0.13 -8.61
CA MET A 128 -3.78 1.15 -7.91
C MET A 128 -5.13 1.77 -8.16
N GLN A 129 -5.66 2.43 -7.15
CA GLN A 129 -6.83 3.28 -7.30
C GLN A 129 -6.50 4.63 -6.66
N GLU A 130 -6.38 5.64 -7.50
CA GLU A 130 -6.12 7.00 -7.06
C GLU A 130 -7.42 7.69 -6.72
N THR A 131 -7.43 8.40 -5.58
CA THR A 131 -8.63 9.13 -5.13
C THR A 131 -8.54 10.62 -5.44
N ARG A 132 -7.37 11.10 -5.76
CA ARG A 132 -7.14 12.50 -6.12
C ARG A 132 -7.55 12.71 -7.55
N ILE A 133 -8.36 13.69 -7.81
CA ILE A 133 -8.86 13.98 -9.15
C ILE A 133 -8.39 15.34 -9.60
#